data_59b0f9fe0da5e7e53c90d4d7c494d4ab
#
_entry.id   59b0f9fe0da5e7e53c90d4d7c494d4ab
#
_cell.length_a   1.000
_cell.length_b   1.000
_cell.length_c   1.000
_cell.angle_alpha   90.00
_cell.angle_beta   90.00
_cell.angle_gamma   90.00
#
_symmetry.space_group_name_H-M   'P 1'
#
loop_
_entity.id
_entity.type
_entity.pdbx_description
1 polymer ?
#
loop_
_entity_poly.entity_id
_entity_poly.type
_entity_poly.pdbx_seq_one_letter_code
_entity_poly.pdbx_strand_id
1 'polypeptide(L)'
;STVLKSQLYNTDTICEDTQITFQMKYLQKKRVYMCENAIFYVDPIEDMNKLYTQRQRWQRGSLEVSHLFMKKKMNPLKIFTDVNIRTLMYDHTFAFPRIIWYLALICLLFMKYSFTSIVYSTLFIFLIYILVGYCYYFTTIGFLSGFKKLRRYYARQWYIVPLLPFFNFVVFFIRFAGVINSINTNSAWKTKTFTEEKRALFKVIRDEFIIPIRIIEKIKKIVNTD
;
A
#
# COMPACT_ATOMS: atom_id res chain seq x y z
N SER A 1 12.51 -10.70 27.77
CA SER A 1 11.68 -10.22 28.90
C SER A 1 12.20 -8.92 29.53
N THR A 2 13.50 -8.70 29.67
CA THR A 2 14.10 -7.47 30.22
C THR A 2 13.84 -6.25 29.33
N VAL A 3 13.72 -6.47 28.05
CA VAL A 3 13.49 -5.43 27.05
C VAL A 3 12.07 -4.89 27.11
N LEU A 4 11.08 -5.76 27.31
CA LEU A 4 9.67 -5.37 27.47
C LEU A 4 9.43 -4.61 28.77
N LYS A 5 10.25 -4.83 29.81
CA LYS A 5 10.17 -4.10 31.08
C LYS A 5 10.73 -2.68 31.00
N SER A 6 11.64 -2.40 30.07
CA SER A 6 12.29 -1.10 29.92
C SER A 6 11.61 -0.20 28.88
N GLN A 7 10.63 -0.69 28.15
CA GLN A 7 9.98 0.03 27.07
C GLN A 7 8.47 -0.07 27.21
N LEU A 8 7.83 1.08 27.42
CA LEU A 8 6.38 1.17 27.37
C LEU A 8 5.88 0.94 25.93
N TYR A 9 4.82 0.17 25.80
CA TYR A 9 4.11 0.02 24.55
C TYR A 9 3.54 1.37 24.14
N ASN A 10 3.95 1.87 23.00
CA ASN A 10 3.46 3.16 22.51
C ASN A 10 2.21 2.93 21.67
N THR A 11 1.14 3.63 22.02
CA THR A 11 -0.17 3.55 21.35
C THR A 11 -0.40 4.70 20.35
N ASP A 12 0.64 5.51 20.08
CA ASP A 12 0.51 6.67 19.19
C ASP A 12 0.43 6.29 17.71
N THR A 13 0.67 5.02 17.37
CA THR A 13 0.60 4.51 15.99
C THR A 13 -0.32 3.31 15.87
N ILE A 14 -0.88 3.13 14.69
CA ILE A 14 -1.77 1.98 14.40
C ILE A 14 -0.98 0.67 14.20
N CYS A 15 0.32 0.74 13.88
CA CYS A 15 1.20 -0.41 13.66
C CYS A 15 2.18 -0.58 14.82
N GLU A 16 1.68 -1.10 15.92
CA GLU A 16 2.42 -1.34 17.16
C GLU A 16 3.60 -2.31 16.97
N ASP A 17 3.46 -3.32 16.13
CA ASP A 17 4.49 -4.29 15.80
C ASP A 17 5.67 -3.65 15.06
N THR A 18 5.39 -2.83 14.07
CA THR A 18 6.39 -2.08 13.33
C THR A 18 7.05 -1.06 14.24
N GLN A 19 6.28 -0.36 15.07
CA GLN A 19 6.80 0.64 15.98
C GLN A 19 7.74 0.01 17.01
N ILE A 20 7.38 -1.10 17.67
CA ILE A 20 8.25 -1.76 18.64
C ILE A 20 9.55 -2.24 17.99
N THR A 21 9.48 -2.74 16.75
CA THR A 21 10.66 -3.13 15.99
C THR A 21 11.62 -1.95 15.79
N PHE A 22 11.08 -0.79 15.44
CA PHE A 22 11.86 0.45 15.28
C PHE A 22 12.40 0.98 16.62
N GLN A 23 11.60 0.93 17.69
CA GLN A 23 12.07 1.29 19.03
C GLN A 23 13.26 0.42 19.46
N MET A 24 13.16 -0.89 19.28
CA MET A 24 14.23 -1.83 19.59
C MET A 24 15.51 -1.51 18.83
N LYS A 25 15.38 -1.23 17.53
CA LYS A 25 16.53 -1.00 16.67
C LYS A 25 17.16 0.37 16.86
N TYR A 26 16.36 1.44 16.91
CA TYR A 26 16.87 2.82 16.91
C TYR A 26 17.04 3.41 18.30
N LEU A 27 16.20 3.07 19.26
CA LEU A 27 16.31 3.58 20.64
C LEU A 27 17.16 2.68 21.49
N GLN A 28 16.94 1.38 21.44
CA GLN A 28 17.67 0.40 22.26
C GLN A 28 18.95 -0.11 21.59
N LYS A 29 19.17 0.20 20.31
CA LYS A 29 20.30 -0.30 19.50
C LYS A 29 20.45 -1.83 19.55
N LYS A 30 19.33 -2.55 19.70
CA LYS A 30 19.29 -4.01 19.73
C LYS A 30 19.02 -4.55 18.32
N ARG A 31 19.58 -5.73 18.04
CA ARG A 31 19.26 -6.44 16.81
C ARG A 31 17.95 -7.20 16.98
N VAL A 32 17.12 -7.19 15.96
CA VAL A 32 15.90 -7.98 15.86
C VAL A 32 16.20 -9.15 14.95
N TYR A 33 15.94 -10.37 15.42
CA TYR A 33 16.19 -11.60 14.68
C TYR A 33 14.86 -12.25 14.31
N MET A 34 14.82 -12.84 13.12
CA MET A 34 13.69 -13.66 12.70
C MET A 34 13.84 -15.05 13.32
N CYS A 35 12.76 -15.55 13.92
CA CYS A 35 12.69 -16.93 14.40
C CYS A 35 12.03 -17.79 13.32
N GLU A 36 12.81 -18.62 12.64
CA GLU A 36 12.35 -19.43 11.50
C GLU A 36 11.29 -20.46 11.90
N ASN A 37 11.29 -20.90 13.15
CA ASN A 37 10.35 -21.89 13.68
C ASN A 37 9.09 -21.30 14.31
N ALA A 38 9.01 -19.97 14.43
CA ALA A 38 7.85 -19.29 14.96
C ALA A 38 6.83 -19.03 13.85
N ILE A 39 5.88 -19.94 13.70
CA ILE A 39 4.79 -19.84 12.72
C ILE A 39 3.48 -19.57 13.46
N PHE A 40 2.73 -18.60 12.98
CA PHE A 40 1.37 -18.34 13.41
C PHE A 40 0.44 -18.30 12.19
N TYR A 41 -0.80 -18.66 12.41
CA TYR A 41 -1.83 -18.66 11.38
C TYR A 41 -2.78 -17.48 11.63
N VAL A 42 -3.14 -16.82 10.57
CA VAL A 42 -4.12 -15.73 10.59
C VAL A 42 -5.31 -16.11 9.71
N ASP A 43 -6.48 -15.57 10.04
CA ASP A 43 -7.66 -15.77 9.24
C ASP A 43 -7.48 -15.17 7.84
N PRO A 44 -7.95 -15.86 6.79
CA PRO A 44 -7.90 -15.36 5.43
C PRO A 44 -8.77 -14.11 5.28
N ILE A 45 -8.40 -13.26 4.36
CA ILE A 45 -9.21 -12.11 3.97
C ILE A 45 -10.32 -12.60 3.04
N GLU A 46 -11.55 -12.56 3.51
CA GLU A 46 -12.71 -13.12 2.79
C GLU A 46 -13.42 -12.10 1.92
N ASP A 47 -13.33 -10.81 2.27
CA ASP A 47 -14.06 -9.76 1.58
C ASP A 47 -13.21 -8.52 1.29
N MET A 48 -13.70 -7.70 0.36
CA MET A 48 -13.03 -6.49 -0.10
C MET A 48 -12.96 -5.40 1.00
N ASN A 49 -13.93 -5.35 1.90
CA ASN A 49 -13.93 -4.38 3.00
C ASN A 49 -12.82 -4.70 4.01
N LYS A 50 -12.65 -5.98 4.35
CA LYS A 50 -11.54 -6.45 5.21
C LYS A 50 -10.19 -6.17 4.56
N LEU A 51 -10.04 -6.47 3.25
CA LEU A 51 -8.83 -6.18 2.50
C LEU A 51 -8.52 -4.68 2.52
N TYR A 52 -9.51 -3.86 2.24
CA TYR A 52 -9.40 -2.41 2.18
C TYR A 52 -8.95 -1.82 3.52
N THR A 53 -9.64 -2.11 4.60
CA THR A 53 -9.31 -1.62 5.94
C THR A 53 -7.95 -2.09 6.41
N GLN A 54 -7.59 -3.35 6.18
CA GLN A 54 -6.29 -3.90 6.55
C GLN A 54 -5.14 -3.21 5.80
N ARG A 55 -5.25 -3.08 4.47
CA ARG A 55 -4.19 -2.47 3.65
C ARG A 55 -4.04 -0.97 3.90
N GLN A 56 -5.13 -0.26 4.15
CA GLN A 56 -5.08 1.13 4.57
C GLN A 56 -4.38 1.28 5.93
N ARG A 57 -4.76 0.47 6.92
CA ARG A 57 -4.11 0.51 8.23
C ARG A 57 -2.60 0.29 8.12
N TRP A 58 -2.16 -0.71 7.37
CA TRP A 58 -0.74 -0.97 7.17
C TRP A 58 -0.02 0.20 6.50
N GLN A 59 -0.62 0.80 5.49
CA GLN A 59 -0.02 1.96 4.82
C GLN A 59 0.08 3.17 5.76
N ARG A 60 -0.99 3.47 6.49
CA ARG A 60 -1.00 4.56 7.45
C ARG A 60 0.02 4.34 8.57
N GLY A 61 0.00 3.17 9.19
CA GLY A 61 0.93 2.85 10.26
C GLY A 61 2.40 2.92 9.82
N SER A 62 2.71 2.47 8.61
CA SER A 62 4.07 2.63 8.06
C SER A 62 4.49 4.09 7.93
N LEU A 63 3.58 4.97 7.47
CA LEU A 63 3.83 6.41 7.37
C LEU A 63 3.98 7.06 8.75
N GLU A 64 3.11 6.71 9.70
CA GLU A 64 3.14 7.24 11.07
C GLU A 64 4.44 6.87 11.78
N VAL A 65 4.85 5.59 11.71
CA VAL A 65 6.11 5.12 12.29
C VAL A 65 7.29 5.82 11.62
N SER A 66 7.31 5.92 10.29
CA SER A 66 8.38 6.62 9.57
C SER A 66 8.48 8.08 10.01
N HIS A 67 7.35 8.80 10.10
CA HIS A 67 7.31 10.18 10.53
C HIS A 67 7.81 10.36 11.98
N LEU A 68 7.37 9.49 12.89
CA LEU A 68 7.77 9.52 14.29
C LEU A 68 9.29 9.39 14.46
N PHE A 69 9.92 8.46 13.74
CA PHE A 69 11.35 8.23 13.85
C PHE A 69 12.18 9.24 13.06
N MET A 70 11.70 9.73 11.94
CA MET A 70 12.35 10.79 11.17
C MET A 70 12.39 12.12 11.95
N LYS A 71 11.26 12.52 12.57
CA LYS A 71 11.16 13.77 13.32
C LYS A 71 12.03 13.78 14.57
N LYS A 72 12.17 12.65 15.27
CA LYS A 72 12.90 12.59 16.54
C LYS A 72 14.42 12.47 16.41
N LYS A 73 14.96 11.85 15.37
CA LYS A 73 16.39 11.46 15.33
C LYS A 73 17.05 11.40 13.96
N MET A 74 16.37 11.69 12.86
CA MET A 74 16.93 11.38 11.53
C MET A 74 16.96 12.58 10.60
N ASN A 75 18.11 12.76 9.98
CA ASN A 75 18.27 13.64 8.84
C ASN A 75 17.46 13.06 7.65
N PRO A 76 16.67 13.87 6.91
CA PRO A 76 15.92 13.40 5.72
C PRO A 76 16.79 12.64 4.69
N LEU A 77 18.07 12.97 4.60
CA LEU A 77 19.02 12.25 3.73
C LEU A 77 19.22 10.78 4.13
N LYS A 78 18.94 10.40 5.38
CA LYS A 78 18.99 9.00 5.82
C LYS A 78 17.88 8.13 5.26
N ILE A 79 16.82 8.69 4.68
CA ILE A 79 15.81 7.92 3.92
C ILE A 79 16.48 7.08 2.83
N PHE A 80 17.52 7.61 2.20
CA PHE A 80 18.22 6.90 1.12
C PHE A 80 19.23 5.87 1.63
N THR A 81 19.79 6.07 2.82
CA THR A 81 20.86 5.23 3.37
C THR A 81 20.36 4.18 4.37
N ASP A 82 19.27 4.45 5.08
CA ASP A 82 18.72 3.50 6.04
C ASP A 82 17.74 2.51 5.37
N VAL A 83 18.15 1.25 5.32
CA VAL A 83 17.37 0.17 4.67
C VAL A 83 15.96 0.03 5.25
N ASN A 84 15.79 0.23 6.57
CA ASN A 84 14.47 0.00 7.19
C ASN A 84 13.51 1.14 6.89
N ILE A 85 13.98 2.39 6.98
CA ILE A 85 13.15 3.54 6.61
C ILE A 85 12.83 3.48 5.12
N ARG A 86 13.82 3.15 4.29
CA ARG A 86 13.61 2.94 2.88
C ARG A 86 12.57 1.85 2.63
N THR A 87 12.63 0.73 3.35
CA THR A 87 11.65 -0.36 3.21
C THR A 87 10.25 0.09 3.64
N LEU A 88 10.09 0.85 4.72
CA LEU A 88 8.78 1.39 5.11
C LEU A 88 8.23 2.40 4.11
N MET A 89 9.08 3.31 3.62
CA MET A 89 8.67 4.35 2.67
C MET A 89 8.39 3.77 1.27
N TYR A 90 9.20 2.80 0.87
CA TYR A 90 9.12 2.16 -0.45
C TYR A 90 8.59 0.74 -0.35
N ASP A 91 7.83 0.42 0.66
CA ASP A 91 7.29 -0.92 0.89
C ASP A 91 6.93 -1.63 -0.42
N HIS A 92 7.12 -2.92 -0.45
CA HIS A 92 6.97 -3.81 -1.61
C HIS A 92 5.67 -3.65 -2.41
N THR A 93 4.70 -2.95 -1.90
CA THR A 93 3.50 -2.54 -2.64
C THR A 93 3.60 -1.13 -3.24
N PHE A 94 4.62 -0.41 -2.91
CA PHE A 94 5.11 0.80 -3.56
C PHE A 94 4.04 1.76 -4.08
N ALA A 95 3.32 2.41 -3.18
CA ALA A 95 2.41 3.46 -3.61
C ALA A 95 3.18 4.56 -4.36
N PHE A 96 4.28 5.07 -3.80
CA PHE A 96 5.01 6.19 -4.38
C PHE A 96 5.71 5.88 -5.72
N PRO A 97 6.53 4.85 -5.87
CA PRO A 97 7.15 4.53 -7.16
C PRO A 97 6.13 4.22 -8.25
N ARG A 98 5.00 3.62 -7.91
CA ARG A 98 3.93 3.35 -8.89
C ARG A 98 3.20 4.61 -9.33
N ILE A 99 2.98 5.59 -8.44
CA ILE A 99 2.45 6.90 -8.83
C ILE A 99 3.36 7.54 -9.86
N ILE A 100 4.67 7.58 -9.59
CA ILE A 100 5.66 8.14 -10.53
C ILE A 100 5.56 7.44 -11.88
N TRP A 101 5.46 6.11 -11.87
CA TRP A 101 5.33 5.32 -13.09
C TRP A 101 4.05 5.64 -13.86
N TYR A 102 2.89 5.68 -13.21
CA TYR A 102 1.63 6.02 -13.87
C TYR A 102 1.63 7.45 -14.41
N LEU A 103 2.21 8.40 -13.67
CA LEU A 103 2.39 9.75 -14.16
C LEU A 103 3.33 9.80 -15.38
N ALA A 104 4.41 9.02 -15.38
CA ALA A 104 5.33 8.93 -16.52
C ALA A 104 4.62 8.38 -17.77
N LEU A 105 3.75 7.36 -17.64
CA LEU A 105 2.94 6.85 -18.75
C LEU A 105 2.00 7.93 -19.32
N ILE A 106 1.36 8.70 -18.44
CA ILE A 106 0.50 9.81 -18.84
C ILE A 106 1.33 10.89 -19.57
N CYS A 107 2.51 11.25 -19.03
CA CYS A 107 3.41 12.21 -19.68
C CYS A 107 3.84 11.76 -21.08
N LEU A 108 4.15 10.47 -21.26
CA LEU A 108 4.50 9.92 -22.57
C LEU A 108 3.36 10.09 -23.60
N LEU A 109 2.09 9.94 -23.17
CA LEU A 109 0.94 10.23 -24.03
C LEU A 109 0.90 11.70 -24.46
N PHE A 110 1.10 12.64 -23.53
CA PHE A 110 1.13 14.06 -23.83
C PHE A 110 2.33 14.47 -24.72
N MET A 111 3.46 13.78 -24.57
CA MET A 111 4.65 13.99 -25.42
C MET A 111 4.51 13.40 -26.83
N LYS A 112 3.31 12.92 -27.19
CA LYS A 112 2.99 12.34 -28.52
C LYS A 112 3.81 11.08 -28.88
N TYR A 113 4.30 10.35 -27.88
CA TYR A 113 4.83 9.01 -28.16
C TYR A 113 3.73 8.11 -28.72
N SER A 114 4.11 7.18 -29.61
CA SER A 114 3.12 6.30 -30.23
C SER A 114 2.44 5.44 -29.16
N PHE A 115 1.13 5.35 -29.20
CA PHE A 115 0.33 4.53 -28.28
C PHE A 115 0.83 3.07 -28.25
N THR A 116 1.21 2.56 -29.41
CA THR A 116 1.78 1.22 -29.57
C THR A 116 3.04 1.03 -28.71
N SER A 117 3.98 2.00 -28.70
CA SER A 117 5.19 1.93 -27.88
C SER A 117 4.87 1.95 -26.40
N ILE A 118 3.87 2.71 -25.96
CA ILE A 118 3.45 2.79 -24.56
C ILE A 118 2.84 1.45 -24.12
N VAL A 119 2.02 0.84 -24.96
CA VAL A 119 1.44 -0.49 -24.69
C VAL A 119 2.52 -1.56 -24.57
N TYR A 120 3.48 -1.61 -25.52
CA TYR A 120 4.57 -2.58 -25.45
C TYR A 120 5.45 -2.38 -24.20
N SER A 121 5.76 -1.15 -23.85
CA SER A 121 6.52 -0.84 -22.63
C SER A 121 5.77 -1.31 -21.38
N THR A 122 4.47 -1.10 -21.33
CA THR A 122 3.62 -1.53 -20.22
C THR A 122 3.57 -3.06 -20.11
N LEU A 123 3.40 -3.76 -21.24
CA LEU A 123 3.41 -5.22 -21.28
C LEU A 123 4.77 -5.79 -20.87
N PHE A 124 5.86 -5.16 -21.31
CA PHE A 124 7.22 -5.58 -20.94
C PHE A 124 7.44 -5.46 -19.42
N ILE A 125 7.02 -4.37 -18.81
CA ILE A 125 7.10 -4.19 -17.36
C ILE A 125 6.23 -5.21 -16.62
N PHE A 126 5.03 -5.45 -17.13
CA PHE A 126 4.15 -6.48 -16.57
C PHE A 126 4.81 -7.86 -16.58
N LEU A 127 5.48 -8.21 -17.68
CA LEU A 127 6.27 -9.44 -17.78
C LEU A 127 7.40 -9.49 -16.74
N ILE A 128 8.14 -8.38 -16.56
CA ILE A 128 9.17 -8.29 -15.51
C ILE A 128 8.56 -8.54 -14.12
N TYR A 129 7.41 -7.97 -13.81
CA TYR A 129 6.73 -8.21 -12.53
C TYR A 129 6.37 -9.69 -12.32
N ILE A 130 5.93 -10.39 -13.38
CA ILE A 130 5.67 -11.83 -13.32
C ILE A 130 6.96 -12.60 -13.07
N LEU A 131 8.05 -12.30 -13.77
CA LEU A 131 9.33 -12.96 -13.58
C LEU A 131 9.88 -12.78 -12.15
N VAL A 132 9.83 -11.54 -11.65
CA VAL A 132 10.20 -11.25 -10.26
C VAL A 132 9.29 -11.98 -9.28
N GLY A 133 7.99 -12.08 -9.59
CA GLY A 133 7.03 -12.86 -8.82
C GLY A 133 7.44 -14.35 -8.72
N TYR A 134 7.88 -14.94 -9.81
CA TYR A 134 8.39 -16.32 -9.80
C TYR A 134 9.70 -16.45 -8.99
N CYS A 135 10.60 -15.48 -9.05
CA CYS A 135 11.79 -15.48 -8.19
C CYS A 135 11.40 -15.50 -6.70
N TYR A 136 10.46 -14.66 -6.27
CA TYR A 136 9.95 -14.69 -4.90
C TYR A 136 9.25 -16.00 -4.56
N TYR A 137 8.46 -16.54 -5.48
CA TYR A 137 7.78 -17.81 -5.30
C TYR A 137 8.79 -18.95 -5.05
N PHE A 138 9.83 -19.08 -5.88
CA PHE A 138 10.86 -20.12 -5.70
C PHE A 138 11.65 -19.92 -4.40
N THR A 139 11.96 -18.68 -4.04
CA THR A 139 12.60 -18.36 -2.76
C THR A 139 11.72 -18.79 -1.58
N THR A 140 10.40 -18.54 -1.65
CA THR A 140 9.43 -18.96 -0.61
C THR A 140 9.39 -20.49 -0.51
N ILE A 141 9.33 -21.20 -1.64
CA ILE A 141 9.36 -22.67 -1.67
C ILE A 141 10.67 -23.22 -1.06
N GLY A 142 11.80 -22.56 -1.32
CA GLY A 142 13.09 -22.88 -0.71
C GLY A 142 13.08 -22.68 0.80
N PHE A 143 12.58 -21.55 1.26
CA PHE A 143 12.46 -21.21 2.68
C PHE A 143 11.57 -22.22 3.44
N LEU A 144 10.51 -22.70 2.81
CA LEU A 144 9.60 -23.72 3.40
C LEU A 144 10.15 -25.15 3.36
N SER A 145 11.44 -25.35 3.11
CA SER A 145 12.04 -26.69 3.03
C SER A 145 11.82 -27.54 4.28
N GLY A 146 11.87 -26.93 5.48
CA GLY A 146 11.60 -27.59 6.77
C GLY A 146 10.11 -27.94 7.00
N PHE A 147 9.18 -27.35 6.25
CA PHE A 147 7.73 -27.48 6.45
C PHE A 147 7.07 -28.22 5.28
N LYS A 148 7.26 -29.54 5.18
CA LYS A 148 6.86 -30.38 4.04
C LYS A 148 5.40 -30.18 3.58
N LYS A 149 4.43 -30.04 4.52
CA LYS A 149 3.01 -29.87 4.19
C LYS A 149 2.76 -28.50 3.54
N LEU A 150 3.28 -27.42 4.13
CA LEU A 150 3.16 -26.06 3.62
C LEU A 150 3.87 -25.93 2.26
N ARG A 151 5.09 -26.44 2.15
CA ARG A 151 5.83 -26.44 0.89
C ARG A 151 5.03 -27.08 -0.24
N ARG A 152 4.42 -28.25 0.00
CA ARG A 152 3.60 -28.95 -1.01
C ARG A 152 2.35 -28.15 -1.38
N TYR A 153 1.73 -27.52 -0.40
CA TYR A 153 0.56 -26.64 -0.63
C TYR A 153 0.93 -25.47 -1.52
N TYR A 154 1.95 -24.70 -1.17
CA TYR A 154 2.41 -23.56 -1.96
C TYR A 154 2.95 -23.95 -3.32
N ALA A 155 3.67 -25.06 -3.44
CA ALA A 155 4.19 -25.55 -4.71
C ALA A 155 3.10 -25.87 -5.75
N ARG A 156 1.87 -26.16 -5.32
CA ARG A 156 0.74 -26.40 -6.23
C ARG A 156 0.11 -25.10 -6.76
N GLN A 157 0.44 -23.94 -6.18
CA GLN A 157 -0.22 -22.65 -6.48
C GLN A 157 0.62 -21.75 -7.41
N TRP A 158 1.50 -22.33 -8.20
CA TRP A 158 2.35 -21.59 -9.15
C TRP A 158 1.56 -20.72 -10.13
N TYR A 159 0.32 -21.11 -10.46
CA TYR A 159 -0.59 -20.40 -11.36
C TYR A 159 -1.11 -19.06 -10.79
N ILE A 160 -1.00 -18.84 -9.48
CA ILE A 160 -1.38 -17.57 -8.84
C ILE A 160 -0.35 -16.48 -9.16
N VAL A 161 0.91 -16.85 -9.39
CA VAL A 161 2.00 -15.89 -9.59
C VAL A 161 1.71 -14.88 -10.71
N PRO A 162 1.23 -15.28 -11.92
CA PRO A 162 0.88 -14.33 -12.97
C PRO A 162 -0.28 -13.38 -12.61
N LEU A 163 -1.11 -13.72 -11.61
CA LEU A 163 -2.21 -12.88 -11.16
C LEU A 163 -1.77 -11.83 -10.11
N LEU A 164 -0.60 -12.02 -9.49
CA LEU A 164 -0.09 -11.09 -8.47
C LEU A 164 0.06 -9.64 -8.95
N PRO A 165 0.48 -9.33 -10.19
CA PRO A 165 0.53 -7.96 -10.67
C PRO A 165 -0.84 -7.28 -10.67
N PHE A 166 -1.93 -7.98 -11.03
CA PHE A 166 -3.29 -7.45 -10.99
C PHE A 166 -3.75 -7.21 -9.55
N PHE A 167 -3.52 -8.18 -8.66
CA PHE A 167 -3.82 -8.01 -7.24
C PHE A 167 -3.07 -6.79 -6.67
N ASN A 168 -1.78 -6.67 -6.97
CA ASN A 168 -0.96 -5.55 -6.54
C ASN A 168 -1.42 -4.21 -7.14
N PHE A 169 -1.98 -4.22 -8.34
CA PHE A 169 -2.60 -3.03 -8.95
C PHE A 169 -3.81 -2.55 -8.14
N VAL A 170 -4.72 -3.46 -7.77
CA VAL A 170 -5.87 -3.12 -6.91
C VAL A 170 -5.40 -2.63 -5.54
N VAL A 171 -4.47 -3.36 -4.92
CA VAL A 171 -3.90 -2.99 -3.62
C VAL A 171 -3.20 -1.63 -3.66
N PHE A 172 -2.61 -1.25 -4.80
CA PHE A 172 -2.02 0.07 -4.97
C PHE A 172 -3.05 1.19 -4.71
N PHE A 173 -4.23 1.14 -5.31
CA PHE A 173 -5.26 2.16 -5.12
C PHE A 173 -5.76 2.19 -3.67
N ILE A 174 -5.92 1.03 -3.04
CA ILE A 174 -6.29 0.95 -1.63
C ILE A 174 -5.24 1.63 -0.74
N ARG A 175 -3.96 1.38 -0.98
CA ARG A 175 -2.88 2.00 -0.24
C ARG A 175 -2.75 3.49 -0.53
N PHE A 176 -2.99 3.90 -1.76
CA PHE A 176 -3.00 5.31 -2.13
C PHE A 176 -4.10 6.08 -1.39
N ALA A 177 -5.31 5.50 -1.31
CA ALA A 177 -6.37 6.05 -0.46
C ALA A 177 -5.94 6.15 1.01
N GLY A 178 -5.18 5.16 1.53
CA GLY A 178 -4.59 5.21 2.86
C GLY A 178 -3.60 6.37 3.06
N VAL A 179 -2.80 6.70 2.03
CA VAL A 179 -1.90 7.88 2.06
C VAL A 179 -2.71 9.17 2.14
N ILE A 180 -3.73 9.33 1.30
CA ILE A 180 -4.59 10.53 1.30
C ILE A 180 -5.31 10.68 2.64
N ASN A 181 -5.88 9.61 3.16
CA ASN A 181 -6.58 9.62 4.43
C ASN A 181 -5.66 9.91 5.62
N SER A 182 -4.37 9.58 5.53
CA SER A 182 -3.40 9.89 6.59
C SER A 182 -3.12 11.39 6.73
N ILE A 183 -3.36 12.18 5.68
CA ILE A 183 -3.16 13.63 5.69
C ILE A 183 -4.29 14.32 6.47
N ASN A 184 -5.52 13.82 6.33
CA ASN A 184 -6.72 14.50 6.79
C ASN A 184 -7.27 14.00 8.15
N THR A 185 -6.78 12.88 8.66
CA THR A 185 -7.34 12.27 9.87
C THR A 185 -6.25 11.83 10.83
N ASN A 186 -6.49 12.04 12.13
CA ASN A 186 -5.63 11.49 13.18
C ASN A 186 -5.69 9.95 13.21
N SER A 187 -4.69 9.33 13.81
CA SER A 187 -4.61 7.88 13.99
C SER A 187 -5.85 7.34 14.69
N ALA A 188 -6.60 6.51 14.01
CA ALA A 188 -7.76 5.83 14.58
C ALA A 188 -7.78 4.37 14.14
N TRP A 189 -8.09 3.47 15.06
CA TRP A 189 -8.25 2.05 14.77
C TRP A 189 -9.39 1.76 13.78
N LYS A 190 -10.44 2.60 13.80
CA LYS A 190 -11.57 2.50 12.88
C LYS A 190 -11.30 3.33 11.64
N THR A 191 -10.92 2.69 10.55
CA THR A 191 -10.89 3.28 9.21
C THR A 191 -12.23 3.07 8.52
N LYS A 192 -12.60 3.97 7.61
CA LYS A 192 -13.79 3.77 6.77
C LYS A 192 -13.65 2.50 5.96
N THR A 193 -14.74 1.79 5.76
CA THR A 193 -14.79 0.62 4.88
C THR A 193 -14.81 1.06 3.42
N PHE A 194 -14.45 0.16 2.51
CA PHE A 194 -14.52 0.42 1.06
C PHE A 194 -15.93 0.85 0.63
N THR A 195 -16.96 0.22 1.18
CA THR A 195 -18.35 0.55 0.89
C THR A 195 -18.73 1.95 1.34
N GLU A 196 -18.25 2.39 2.50
CA GLU A 196 -18.49 3.74 3.03
C GLU A 196 -17.77 4.80 2.20
N GLU A 197 -16.53 4.58 1.84
CA GLU A 197 -15.78 5.52 0.98
C GLU A 197 -16.37 5.59 -0.43
N LYS A 198 -16.76 4.46 -1.00
CA LYS A 198 -17.46 4.42 -2.29
C LYS A 198 -18.74 5.27 -2.24
N ARG A 199 -19.55 5.12 -1.19
CA ARG A 199 -20.77 5.94 -1.02
C ARG A 199 -20.45 7.43 -0.89
N ALA A 200 -19.42 7.77 -0.11
CA ALA A 200 -18.98 9.15 0.06
C ALA A 200 -18.50 9.75 -1.28
N LEU A 201 -17.69 9.00 -2.04
CA LEU A 201 -17.21 9.41 -3.36
C LEU A 201 -18.39 9.66 -4.33
N PHE A 202 -19.33 8.72 -4.42
CA PHE A 202 -20.51 8.90 -5.28
C PHE A 202 -21.36 10.08 -4.86
N LYS A 203 -21.48 10.33 -3.55
CA LYS A 203 -22.18 11.51 -3.05
C LYS A 203 -21.49 12.79 -3.51
N VAL A 204 -20.17 12.90 -3.35
CA VAL A 204 -19.40 14.08 -3.79
C VAL A 204 -19.52 14.26 -5.30
N ILE A 205 -19.30 13.20 -6.10
CA ILE A 205 -19.43 13.27 -7.56
C ILE A 205 -20.84 13.74 -7.94
N ARG A 206 -21.86 13.17 -7.33
CA ARG A 206 -23.25 13.57 -7.61
C ARG A 206 -23.47 15.04 -7.26
N ASP A 207 -23.04 15.46 -6.08
CA ASP A 207 -23.30 16.81 -5.59
C ASP A 207 -22.51 17.85 -6.42
N GLU A 208 -21.27 17.55 -6.82
CA GLU A 208 -20.43 18.41 -7.66
C GLU A 208 -20.93 18.48 -9.13
N PHE A 209 -21.41 17.38 -9.71
CA PHE A 209 -21.87 17.37 -11.10
C PHE A 209 -23.34 17.76 -11.29
N ILE A 210 -24.16 17.68 -10.24
CA ILE A 210 -25.56 18.16 -10.31
C ILE A 210 -25.63 19.69 -10.34
N ILE A 211 -24.72 20.38 -9.65
CA ILE A 211 -24.70 21.85 -9.64
C ILE A 211 -24.48 22.44 -11.03
N PRO A 212 -23.47 22.01 -11.83
CA PRO A 212 -23.29 22.48 -13.19
C PRO A 212 -24.47 22.17 -14.11
N ILE A 213 -25.07 20.99 -14.00
CA ILE A 213 -26.22 20.59 -14.83
C ILE A 213 -27.43 21.51 -14.54
N ARG A 214 -27.71 21.78 -13.27
CA ARG A 214 -28.80 22.70 -12.89
C ARG A 214 -28.55 24.14 -13.36
N ILE A 215 -27.31 24.59 -13.38
CA ILE A 215 -26.94 25.92 -13.90
C ILE A 215 -27.15 25.95 -15.41
N ILE A 216 -26.74 24.94 -16.15
CA ILE A 216 -26.92 24.80 -17.61
C ILE A 216 -28.42 24.76 -17.96
N GLU A 217 -29.23 24.01 -17.22
CA GLU A 217 -30.67 23.95 -17.42
C GLU A 217 -31.34 25.32 -17.13
N LYS A 218 -30.88 26.03 -16.10
CA LYS A 218 -31.35 27.37 -15.80
C LYS A 218 -31.00 28.37 -16.90
N ILE A 219 -29.78 28.32 -17.43
CA ILE A 219 -29.34 29.15 -18.56
C ILE A 219 -30.13 28.82 -19.82
N LYS A 220 -30.35 27.56 -20.15
CA LYS A 220 -31.17 27.13 -21.29
C LYS A 220 -32.63 27.65 -21.16
N LYS A 221 -33.16 27.63 -19.95
CA LYS A 221 -34.52 28.13 -19.71
C LYS A 221 -34.65 29.65 -19.90
N ILE A 222 -33.62 30.42 -19.55
CA ILE A 222 -33.56 31.86 -19.76
C ILE A 222 -33.39 32.17 -21.26
N VAL A 223 -32.53 31.46 -21.99
CA VAL A 223 -32.28 31.68 -23.42
C VAL A 223 -33.47 31.29 -24.32
N ASN A 224 -34.33 30.36 -23.87
CA ASN A 224 -35.49 29.91 -24.64
C ASN A 224 -36.79 30.68 -24.27
N THR A 225 -36.71 31.71 -23.44
CA THR A 225 -37.86 32.53 -23.04
C THR A 225 -37.85 33.89 -23.70
N ASP A 226 -36.86 34.18 -24.54
CA ASP A 226 -36.78 35.31 -25.50
C ASP A 226 -36.99 34.78 -26.92
#